data_234188b09c6ed11455f71e2ba3b6ed0a
#
_entry.id   234188b09c6ed11455f71e2ba3b6ed0a
#
_cell.length_a   1.000
_cell.length_b   1.000
_cell.length_c   1.000
_cell.angle_alpha   90.00
_cell.angle_beta   90.00
_cell.angle_gamma   90.00
#
_symmetry.space_group_name_H-M   'P 1'
#
loop_
_entity.id
_entity.type
_entity.pdbx_description
1 polymer ?
#
loop_
_entity_poly.entity_id
_entity_poly.type
_entity_poly.pdbx_seq_one_letter_code
_entity_poly.pdbx_strand_id
1 'polypeptide(L)'
;MCSSDLVVTTGAGNPAPFIEDMKAAGIKVIPVVPSVALAVRMQRYGADAVVFEGTEAGGHIGELTTMAALPQVVDAVDIPVVAAGGIADARGLAAAFCLGAQGVQMGTRLLATEEVRLHPNYVDRVLKAKDRDAIVSGRSTGHPVRALKNRFQLHYIEREKQGASTEELEALGAGRLRAAVVDGDVENGSVMAGQVAGLVKEVLPVAQIFEDMVAGAETVLAAAQTKWDV
;
A
#
# COMPACT_ATOMS: atom_id res chain seq x y z
N MET A 1 32.74 -9.28 4.74
CA MET A 1 32.37 -7.90 4.39
C MET A 1 30.90 -7.92 4.03
N CYS A 2 30.01 -7.42 4.91
CA CYS A 2 28.62 -7.24 4.55
C CYS A 2 28.58 -6.11 3.51
N SER A 3 27.88 -6.32 2.39
CA SER A 3 27.73 -5.28 1.38
C SER A 3 27.00 -4.10 1.99
N SER A 4 27.52 -2.90 1.78
CA SER A 4 26.97 -1.63 2.25
C SER A 4 25.71 -1.18 1.50
N ASP A 5 25.07 -2.06 0.73
CA ASP A 5 23.99 -1.73 -0.20
C ASP A 5 22.59 -2.14 0.31
N LEU A 6 22.43 -2.19 1.63
CA LEU A 6 21.13 -2.48 2.22
C LEU A 6 20.20 -1.27 2.17
N VAL A 7 18.97 -1.51 1.76
CA VAL A 7 17.86 -0.57 1.83
C VAL A 7 16.84 -1.10 2.83
N VAL A 8 16.42 -0.26 3.76
CA VAL A 8 15.38 -0.59 4.74
C VAL A 8 14.16 0.29 4.49
N THR A 9 13.02 -0.34 4.24
CA THR A 9 11.72 0.33 4.26
C THR A 9 11.07 0.09 5.63
N THR A 10 10.44 1.12 6.18
CA THR A 10 9.73 1.02 7.47
C THR A 10 8.30 1.48 7.31
N GLY A 11 7.38 0.84 8.02
CA GLY A 11 5.96 1.21 8.04
C GLY A 11 5.33 0.97 9.40
N ALA A 12 4.16 1.57 9.63
CA ALA A 12 3.36 1.41 10.84
C ALA A 12 4.11 1.66 12.16
N GLY A 13 5.01 2.64 12.19
CA GLY A 13 5.76 3.00 13.39
C GLY A 13 6.62 4.24 13.19
N ASN A 14 7.33 4.65 14.24
CA ASN A 14 8.27 5.77 14.18
C ASN A 14 9.71 5.26 14.02
N PRO A 15 10.33 5.34 12.82
CA PRO A 15 11.70 4.88 12.60
C PRO A 15 12.76 5.86 13.12
N ALA A 16 12.40 7.06 13.51
CA ALA A 16 13.34 8.13 13.89
C ALA A 16 14.46 7.70 14.85
N PRO A 17 14.19 6.91 15.92
CA PRO A 17 15.25 6.49 16.83
C PRO A 17 16.33 5.60 16.20
N PHE A 18 16.07 5.01 15.05
CA PHE A 18 16.96 4.03 14.42
C PHE A 18 17.63 4.57 13.14
N ILE A 19 17.16 5.72 12.62
CA ILE A 19 17.65 6.25 11.33
C ILE A 19 19.15 6.56 11.41
N GLU A 20 19.60 7.21 12.49
CA GLU A 20 21.01 7.59 12.64
C GLU A 20 21.92 6.36 12.64
N ASP A 21 21.60 5.33 13.41
CA ASP A 21 22.37 4.09 13.46
C ASP A 21 22.40 3.36 12.11
N MET A 22 21.25 3.30 11.43
CA MET A 22 21.16 2.70 10.09
C MET A 22 22.02 3.47 9.08
N LYS A 23 22.00 4.78 9.11
CA LYS A 23 22.82 5.64 8.26
C LYS A 23 24.30 5.50 8.54
N ALA A 24 24.70 5.42 9.82
CA ALA A 24 26.10 5.17 10.21
C ALA A 24 26.60 3.80 9.72
N ALA A 25 25.71 2.82 9.58
CA ALA A 25 26.00 1.53 8.97
C ALA A 25 25.96 1.52 7.43
N GLY A 26 25.76 2.67 6.77
CA GLY A 26 25.67 2.79 5.31
C GLY A 26 24.34 2.31 4.71
N ILE A 27 23.30 2.09 5.54
CA ILE A 27 21.99 1.61 5.12
C ILE A 27 21.13 2.79 4.61
N LYS A 28 20.47 2.61 3.48
CA LYS A 28 19.47 3.56 2.98
C LYS A 28 18.13 3.33 3.67
N VAL A 29 17.50 4.42 4.15
CA VAL A 29 16.25 4.36 4.92
C VAL A 29 15.14 5.04 4.17
N ILE A 30 14.07 4.30 3.88
CA ILE A 30 12.90 4.74 3.10
C ILE A 30 11.62 4.49 3.91
N PRO A 31 11.18 5.43 4.77
CA PRO A 31 9.96 5.28 5.56
C PRO A 31 8.69 5.39 4.71
N VAL A 32 7.68 4.59 5.04
CA VAL A 32 6.31 4.76 4.54
C VAL A 32 5.60 5.81 5.39
N VAL A 33 5.02 6.81 4.75
CA VAL A 33 4.40 7.97 5.40
C VAL A 33 2.99 8.24 4.86
N PRO A 34 1.99 8.49 5.73
CA PRO A 34 0.61 8.77 5.31
C PRO A 34 0.30 10.28 5.20
N SER A 35 1.27 11.18 5.38
CA SER A 35 1.02 12.62 5.39
C SER A 35 2.24 13.46 5.05
N VAL A 36 2.00 14.69 4.60
CA VAL A 36 3.03 15.70 4.33
C VAL A 36 3.88 15.98 5.58
N ALA A 37 3.22 16.18 6.72
CA ALA A 37 3.94 16.49 7.96
C ALA A 37 4.92 15.37 8.37
N LEU A 38 4.55 14.10 8.12
CA LEU A 38 5.43 12.99 8.43
C LEU A 38 6.55 12.85 7.38
N ALA A 39 6.30 13.12 6.10
CA ALA A 39 7.33 13.15 5.07
C ALA A 39 8.43 14.18 5.39
N VAL A 40 8.03 15.41 5.70
CA VAL A 40 8.96 16.49 6.13
C VAL A 40 9.74 16.09 7.38
N ARG A 41 9.07 15.44 8.34
CA ARG A 41 9.75 14.95 9.55
C ARG A 41 10.79 13.88 9.23
N MET A 42 10.46 12.92 8.37
CA MET A 42 11.39 11.84 7.99
C MET A 42 12.60 12.39 7.22
N GLN A 43 12.40 13.35 6.34
CA GLN A 43 13.51 14.05 5.68
C GLN A 43 14.45 14.71 6.72
N ARG A 44 13.89 15.40 7.73
CA ARG A 44 14.68 16.05 8.79
C ARG A 44 15.49 15.04 9.63
N TYR A 45 15.00 13.83 9.79
CA TYR A 45 15.73 12.74 10.46
C TYR A 45 16.74 12.04 9.56
N GLY A 46 16.86 12.45 8.28
CA GLY A 46 17.87 11.95 7.36
C GLY A 46 17.43 10.74 6.53
N ALA A 47 16.13 10.51 6.35
CA ALA A 47 15.64 9.53 5.39
C ALA A 47 16.18 9.81 3.98
N ASP A 48 16.51 8.76 3.23
CA ASP A 48 17.06 8.87 1.86
C ASP A 48 15.97 9.06 0.80
N ALA A 49 14.76 8.59 1.08
CA ALA A 49 13.54 8.78 0.31
C ALA A 49 12.34 8.56 1.22
N VAL A 50 11.13 8.81 0.74
CA VAL A 50 9.89 8.43 1.43
C VAL A 50 8.96 7.68 0.47
N VAL A 51 8.19 6.74 1.01
CA VAL A 51 7.03 6.18 0.32
C VAL A 51 5.80 6.88 0.86
N PHE A 52 5.15 7.71 0.05
CA PHE A 52 3.84 8.23 0.43
C PHE A 52 2.77 7.20 0.11
N GLU A 53 2.02 6.77 1.15
CA GLU A 53 0.95 5.79 1.00
C GLU A 53 -0.42 6.44 1.18
N GLY A 54 -1.19 6.45 0.10
CA GLY A 54 -2.56 6.91 0.11
C GLY A 54 -3.55 5.93 0.74
N THR A 55 -4.69 6.45 1.17
CA THR A 55 -5.76 5.67 1.83
C THR A 55 -6.32 4.53 0.96
N GLU A 56 -6.06 4.52 -0.35
CA GLU A 56 -6.46 3.46 -1.27
C GLU A 56 -5.72 2.13 -1.05
N ALA A 57 -4.63 2.16 -0.26
CA ALA A 57 -3.82 0.97 0.06
C ALA A 57 -4.61 -0.09 0.84
N GLY A 58 -4.08 -1.30 0.88
CA GLY A 58 -4.56 -2.39 1.74
C GLY A 58 -3.76 -2.48 3.02
N GLY A 59 -4.32 -3.11 4.04
CA GLY A 59 -3.72 -3.17 5.38
C GLY A 59 -3.93 -1.88 6.16
N HIS A 60 -2.98 -1.48 6.98
CA HIS A 60 -3.05 -0.23 7.74
C HIS A 60 -2.99 0.97 6.78
N ILE A 61 -3.88 1.92 6.95
CA ILE A 61 -4.01 3.06 6.04
C ILE A 61 -4.05 4.39 6.79
N GLY A 62 -3.58 5.45 6.10
CA GLY A 62 -3.88 6.84 6.47
C GLY A 62 -5.23 7.30 5.92
N GLU A 63 -5.51 8.60 6.04
CA GLU A 63 -6.78 9.20 5.62
C GLU A 63 -6.70 9.94 4.27
N LEU A 64 -5.48 10.31 3.83
CA LEU A 64 -5.30 11.10 2.62
C LEU A 64 -5.27 10.21 1.37
N THR A 65 -5.94 10.66 0.30
CA THR A 65 -5.93 9.97 -0.98
C THR A 65 -4.65 10.26 -1.77
N THR A 66 -4.23 9.31 -2.60
CA THR A 66 -3.01 9.43 -3.42
C THR A 66 -3.08 10.63 -4.35
N MET A 67 -4.16 10.80 -5.10
CA MET A 67 -4.32 11.89 -6.08
C MET A 67 -4.20 13.28 -5.44
N ALA A 68 -4.75 13.49 -4.24
CA ALA A 68 -4.77 14.79 -3.59
C ALA A 68 -3.49 15.11 -2.81
N ALA A 69 -2.87 14.10 -2.20
CA ALA A 69 -1.78 14.33 -1.26
C ALA A 69 -0.38 14.09 -1.84
N LEU A 70 -0.24 13.24 -2.85
CA LEU A 70 1.06 12.97 -3.46
C LEU A 70 1.76 14.26 -3.97
N PRO A 71 1.11 15.16 -4.73
CA PRO A 71 1.74 16.41 -5.14
C PRO A 71 2.18 17.28 -3.95
N GLN A 72 1.36 17.33 -2.89
CA GLN A 72 1.70 18.09 -1.70
C GLN A 72 2.95 17.54 -0.98
N VAL A 73 3.12 16.20 -0.99
CA VAL A 73 4.31 15.57 -0.43
C VAL A 73 5.54 15.87 -1.30
N VAL A 74 5.39 15.74 -2.63
CA VAL A 74 6.46 16.05 -3.60
C VAL A 74 6.94 17.48 -3.45
N ASP A 75 6.02 18.45 -3.32
CA ASP A 75 6.35 19.86 -3.18
C ASP A 75 6.99 20.21 -1.81
N ALA A 76 6.80 19.36 -0.80
CA ALA A 76 7.22 19.64 0.58
C ALA A 76 8.56 19.03 0.97
N VAL A 77 9.15 18.16 0.16
CA VAL A 77 10.42 17.49 0.47
C VAL A 77 11.37 17.54 -0.73
N ASP A 78 12.69 17.54 -0.43
CA ASP A 78 13.75 17.56 -1.45
C ASP A 78 14.26 16.14 -1.76
N ILE A 79 13.85 15.13 -0.99
CA ILE A 79 14.22 13.72 -1.18
C ILE A 79 13.24 13.02 -2.11
N PRO A 80 13.65 11.93 -2.78
CA PRO A 80 12.78 11.16 -3.67
C PRO A 80 11.47 10.72 -2.99
N VAL A 81 10.35 10.83 -3.71
CA VAL A 81 9.04 10.36 -3.27
C VAL A 81 8.60 9.19 -4.13
N VAL A 82 8.29 8.07 -3.49
CA VAL A 82 7.68 6.88 -4.09
C VAL A 82 6.19 6.89 -3.77
N ALA A 83 5.33 6.73 -4.78
CA ALA A 83 3.89 6.68 -4.58
C ALA A 83 3.41 5.26 -4.27
N ALA A 84 2.56 5.12 -3.25
CA ALA A 84 1.90 3.86 -2.90
C ALA A 84 0.40 4.08 -2.66
N GLY A 85 -0.38 3.02 -2.85
CA GLY A 85 -1.84 3.08 -2.75
C GLY A 85 -2.51 3.52 -4.05
N GLY A 86 -3.49 2.76 -4.50
CA GLY A 86 -4.24 3.07 -5.72
C GLY A 86 -3.55 2.71 -7.05
N ILE A 87 -2.41 2.02 -7.03
CA ILE A 87 -1.59 1.70 -8.21
C ILE A 87 -1.59 0.19 -8.47
N ALA A 88 -2.01 -0.24 -9.65
CA ALA A 88 -2.05 -1.65 -10.04
C ALA A 88 -1.65 -1.91 -11.50
N ASP A 89 -1.60 -0.91 -12.34
CA ASP A 89 -1.30 -1.04 -13.77
C ASP A 89 -0.56 0.21 -14.31
N ALA A 90 -0.28 0.19 -15.61
CA ALA A 90 0.41 1.24 -16.34
C ALA A 90 -0.21 2.63 -16.18
N ARG A 91 -1.55 2.72 -16.04
CA ARG A 91 -2.25 4.00 -15.87
C ARG A 91 -1.92 4.61 -14.51
N GLY A 92 -1.86 3.78 -13.48
CA GLY A 92 -1.47 4.20 -12.13
C GLY A 92 0.00 4.65 -12.07
N LEU A 93 0.91 3.96 -12.77
CA LEU A 93 2.31 4.35 -12.88
C LEU A 93 2.47 5.70 -13.59
N ALA A 94 1.85 5.87 -14.75
CA ALA A 94 1.86 7.13 -15.50
C ALA A 94 1.31 8.30 -14.67
N ALA A 95 0.17 8.08 -13.97
CA ALA A 95 -0.43 9.09 -13.11
C ALA A 95 0.50 9.49 -11.94
N ALA A 96 1.14 8.52 -11.28
CA ALA A 96 2.08 8.78 -10.20
C ALA A 96 3.26 9.66 -10.66
N PHE A 97 3.81 9.39 -11.84
CA PHE A 97 4.88 10.21 -12.42
C PHE A 97 4.38 11.61 -12.79
N CYS A 98 3.19 11.75 -13.36
CA CYS A 98 2.58 13.05 -13.63
C CYS A 98 2.34 13.87 -12.36
N LEU A 99 2.14 13.22 -11.21
CA LEU A 99 2.00 13.85 -9.90
C LEU A 99 3.35 14.12 -9.21
N GLY A 100 4.49 13.83 -9.87
CA GLY A 100 5.83 14.13 -9.40
C GLY A 100 6.54 13.01 -8.63
N ALA A 101 5.94 11.83 -8.48
CA ALA A 101 6.64 10.68 -7.89
C ALA A 101 7.81 10.23 -8.78
N GLN A 102 8.85 9.66 -8.15
CA GLN A 102 10.02 9.11 -8.83
C GLN A 102 10.00 7.58 -8.90
N GLY A 103 8.98 6.96 -8.33
CA GLY A 103 8.74 5.52 -8.36
C GLY A 103 7.39 5.16 -7.76
N VAL A 104 7.05 3.88 -7.79
CA VAL A 104 5.82 3.36 -7.19
C VAL A 104 6.10 2.14 -6.33
N GLN A 105 5.29 1.97 -5.28
CA GLN A 105 5.23 0.76 -4.47
C GLN A 105 3.85 0.11 -4.63
N MET A 106 3.82 -1.17 -4.90
CA MET A 106 2.58 -1.92 -5.06
C MET A 106 2.51 -3.08 -4.05
N GLY A 107 1.35 -3.25 -3.40
CA GLY A 107 1.05 -4.43 -2.60
C GLY A 107 -0.01 -5.29 -3.27
N THR A 108 -1.20 -4.75 -3.45
CA THR A 108 -2.39 -5.51 -3.87
C THR A 108 -2.24 -6.19 -5.23
N ARG A 109 -1.59 -5.56 -6.22
CA ARG A 109 -1.33 -6.19 -7.52
C ARG A 109 -0.46 -7.43 -7.38
N LEU A 110 0.53 -7.39 -6.48
CA LEU A 110 1.47 -8.48 -6.26
C LEU A 110 0.89 -9.64 -5.42
N LEU A 111 -0.32 -9.51 -4.87
CA LEU A 111 -1.04 -10.63 -4.23
C LEU A 111 -1.51 -11.71 -5.23
N ALA A 112 -1.48 -11.40 -6.54
CA ALA A 112 -1.85 -12.31 -7.60
C ALA A 112 -0.67 -12.49 -8.59
N THR A 113 0.43 -13.03 -8.09
CA THR A 113 1.62 -13.37 -8.87
C THR A 113 1.94 -14.87 -8.75
N GLU A 114 2.69 -15.40 -9.70
CA GLU A 114 3.12 -16.80 -9.66
C GLU A 114 4.07 -17.08 -8.49
N GLU A 115 4.84 -16.06 -8.07
CA GLU A 115 5.84 -16.16 -7.02
C GLU A 115 5.26 -15.98 -5.60
N VAL A 116 4.01 -15.52 -5.47
CA VAL A 116 3.41 -15.24 -4.17
C VAL A 116 3.18 -16.54 -3.37
N ARG A 117 3.51 -16.49 -2.08
CA ARG A 117 3.31 -17.62 -1.18
C ARG A 117 2.10 -17.41 -0.27
N LEU A 118 0.96 -17.17 -0.88
CA LEU A 118 -0.32 -17.06 -0.20
C LEU A 118 -1.15 -18.33 -0.42
N HIS A 119 -2.07 -18.61 0.50
CA HIS A 119 -3.03 -19.68 0.26
C HIS A 119 -3.86 -19.39 -1.01
N PRO A 120 -4.12 -20.39 -1.89
CA PRO A 120 -4.86 -20.19 -3.14
C PRO A 120 -6.21 -19.49 -2.98
N ASN A 121 -6.93 -19.77 -1.90
CA ASN A 121 -8.21 -19.11 -1.58
C ASN A 121 -8.05 -17.59 -1.44
N TYR A 122 -6.90 -17.11 -0.91
CA TYR A 122 -6.63 -15.69 -0.77
C TYR A 122 -6.47 -15.05 -2.15
N VAL A 123 -5.65 -15.65 -3.01
CA VAL A 123 -5.45 -15.19 -4.39
C VAL A 123 -6.77 -15.17 -5.16
N ASP A 124 -7.55 -16.24 -5.10
CA ASP A 124 -8.86 -16.35 -5.73
C ASP A 124 -9.84 -15.26 -5.23
N ARG A 125 -9.81 -14.97 -3.92
CA ARG A 125 -10.63 -13.88 -3.35
C ARG A 125 -10.23 -12.50 -3.88
N VAL A 126 -8.92 -12.26 -4.12
CA VAL A 126 -8.44 -11.01 -4.76
C VAL A 126 -8.88 -10.93 -6.21
N LEU A 127 -8.73 -12.01 -7.00
CA LEU A 127 -9.12 -12.05 -8.42
C LEU A 127 -10.62 -11.82 -8.63
N LYS A 128 -11.45 -12.24 -7.68
CA LYS A 128 -12.92 -12.06 -7.69
C LYS A 128 -13.38 -10.72 -7.14
N ALA A 129 -12.46 -9.90 -6.61
CA ALA A 129 -12.81 -8.63 -6.01
C ALA A 129 -13.42 -7.66 -7.04
N LYS A 130 -14.38 -6.88 -6.56
CA LYS A 130 -15.04 -5.78 -7.27
C LYS A 130 -14.62 -4.44 -6.66
N ASP A 131 -15.00 -3.37 -7.32
CA ASP A 131 -14.71 -1.98 -6.94
C ASP A 131 -15.10 -1.62 -5.49
N ARG A 132 -16.16 -2.21 -4.95
CA ARG A 132 -16.72 -1.93 -3.62
C ARG A 132 -16.36 -2.96 -2.55
N ASP A 133 -15.51 -3.92 -2.85
CA ASP A 133 -15.20 -5.00 -1.92
C ASP A 133 -14.13 -4.63 -0.89
N ALA A 134 -13.28 -3.66 -1.17
CA ALA A 134 -12.26 -3.18 -0.24
C ALA A 134 -12.87 -2.16 0.75
N ILE A 135 -13.10 -2.59 1.99
CA ILE A 135 -13.74 -1.80 3.04
C ILE A 135 -12.79 -1.57 4.22
N VAL A 136 -13.07 -0.54 5.02
CA VAL A 136 -12.23 -0.15 6.17
C VAL A 136 -12.92 -0.49 7.47
N SER A 137 -12.17 -1.07 8.40
CA SER A 137 -12.53 -1.31 9.81
C SER A 137 -11.42 -0.76 10.72
N GLY A 138 -11.63 -0.73 12.03
CA GLY A 138 -10.63 -0.33 13.02
C GLY A 138 -10.43 1.18 13.16
N ARG A 139 -11.35 2.01 12.66
CA ARG A 139 -11.26 3.47 12.84
C ARG A 139 -11.38 3.89 14.30
N SER A 140 -12.22 3.21 15.07
CA SER A 140 -12.42 3.48 16.49
C SER A 140 -11.20 3.17 17.36
N THR A 141 -10.32 2.27 16.90
CA THR A 141 -9.08 1.93 17.60
C THR A 141 -7.92 2.88 17.28
N GLY A 142 -8.10 3.80 16.31
CA GLY A 142 -7.02 4.63 15.77
C GLY A 142 -6.08 3.91 14.78
N HIS A 143 -6.37 2.65 14.46
CA HIS A 143 -5.59 1.81 13.53
C HIS A 143 -6.46 1.29 12.39
N PRO A 144 -6.93 2.17 11.47
CA PRO A 144 -7.79 1.75 10.37
C PRO A 144 -7.08 0.75 9.45
N VAL A 145 -7.79 -0.32 9.09
CA VAL A 145 -7.30 -1.38 8.21
C VAL A 145 -8.27 -1.56 7.04
N ARG A 146 -7.72 -1.59 5.83
CA ARG A 146 -8.49 -1.94 4.62
C ARG A 146 -8.31 -3.39 4.25
N ALA A 147 -9.42 -4.11 4.11
CA ALA A 147 -9.45 -5.49 3.69
C ALA A 147 -10.67 -5.77 2.80
N LEU A 148 -10.68 -6.89 2.10
CA LEU A 148 -11.84 -7.31 1.31
C LEU A 148 -12.99 -7.71 2.22
N LYS A 149 -14.17 -7.24 1.88
CA LYS A 149 -15.44 -7.52 2.57
C LYS A 149 -15.70 -9.02 2.64
N ASN A 150 -15.85 -9.53 3.85
CA ASN A 150 -16.21 -10.89 4.18
C ASN A 150 -16.97 -10.93 5.52
N ARG A 151 -17.26 -12.11 6.01
CA ARG A 151 -17.98 -12.30 7.27
C ARG A 151 -17.23 -11.67 8.47
N PHE A 152 -15.90 -11.85 8.54
CA PHE A 152 -15.10 -11.28 9.62
C PHE A 152 -15.15 -9.75 9.60
N GLN A 153 -14.92 -9.11 8.44
CA GLN A 153 -14.90 -7.65 8.31
C GLN A 153 -16.24 -7.03 8.69
N LEU A 154 -17.35 -7.64 8.26
CA LEU A 154 -18.70 -7.18 8.62
C LEU A 154 -18.96 -7.31 10.12
N HIS A 155 -18.55 -8.42 10.73
CA HIS A 155 -18.66 -8.63 12.17
C HIS A 155 -17.83 -7.62 12.95
N TYR A 156 -16.59 -7.37 12.54
CA TYR A 156 -15.72 -6.38 13.18
C TYR A 156 -16.36 -4.99 13.16
N ILE A 157 -16.83 -4.52 11.99
CA ILE A 157 -17.49 -3.22 11.83
C ILE A 157 -18.76 -3.14 12.69
N GLU A 158 -19.52 -4.22 12.80
CA GLU A 158 -20.71 -4.25 13.66
C GLU A 158 -20.34 -4.10 15.14
N ARG A 159 -19.27 -4.76 15.60
CA ARG A 159 -18.77 -4.60 16.97
C ARG A 159 -18.28 -3.17 17.24
N GLU A 160 -17.58 -2.51 16.27
CA GLU A 160 -17.21 -1.10 16.36
C GLU A 160 -18.45 -0.21 16.56
N LYS A 161 -19.51 -0.41 15.76
CA LYS A 161 -20.75 0.37 15.86
C LYS A 161 -21.48 0.18 17.19
N GLN A 162 -21.35 -0.99 17.80
CA GLN A 162 -21.90 -1.31 19.11
C GLN A 162 -21.07 -0.73 20.28
N GLY A 163 -19.93 -0.07 19.99
CA GLY A 163 -19.08 0.54 20.99
C GLY A 163 -18.19 -0.47 21.74
N ALA A 164 -17.79 -1.56 21.07
CA ALA A 164 -16.81 -2.49 21.64
C ALA A 164 -15.50 -1.76 22.00
N SER A 165 -14.86 -2.16 23.09
CA SER A 165 -13.62 -1.55 23.52
C SER A 165 -12.46 -1.84 22.54
N THR A 166 -11.39 -1.04 22.62
CA THR A 166 -10.18 -1.28 21.81
C THR A 166 -9.61 -2.67 22.05
N GLU A 167 -9.55 -3.10 23.31
CA GLU A 167 -9.04 -4.42 23.71
C GLU A 167 -9.88 -5.56 23.14
N GLU A 168 -11.21 -5.41 23.13
CA GLU A 168 -12.13 -6.39 22.52
C GLU A 168 -11.90 -6.48 20.99
N LEU A 169 -11.74 -5.34 20.32
CA LEU A 169 -11.51 -5.28 18.88
C LEU A 169 -10.13 -5.82 18.48
N GLU A 170 -9.09 -5.53 19.26
CA GLU A 170 -7.76 -6.11 19.07
C GLU A 170 -7.78 -7.63 19.23
N ALA A 171 -8.42 -8.13 20.29
CA ALA A 171 -8.59 -9.57 20.51
C ALA A 171 -9.37 -10.25 19.38
N LEU A 172 -10.41 -9.59 18.83
CA LEU A 172 -11.17 -10.07 17.68
C LEU A 172 -10.30 -10.14 16.41
N GLY A 173 -9.39 -9.16 16.22
CA GLY A 173 -8.48 -9.06 15.06
C GLY A 173 -7.28 -10.00 15.15
N ALA A 174 -6.90 -10.44 16.36
CA ALA A 174 -5.71 -11.25 16.57
C ALA A 174 -5.71 -12.55 15.75
N GLY A 175 -4.62 -12.79 15.01
CA GLY A 175 -4.45 -13.99 14.20
C GLY A 175 -5.26 -14.04 12.89
N ARG A 176 -6.15 -13.08 12.62
CA ARG A 176 -7.04 -13.13 11.45
C ARG A 176 -6.31 -13.00 10.12
N LEU A 177 -5.23 -12.24 10.05
CA LEU A 177 -4.41 -12.19 8.84
C LEU A 177 -3.78 -13.55 8.56
N ARG A 178 -3.20 -14.21 9.58
CA ARG A 178 -2.62 -15.55 9.44
C ARG A 178 -3.65 -16.57 8.97
N ALA A 179 -4.85 -16.55 9.54
CA ALA A 179 -5.94 -17.43 9.14
C ALA A 179 -6.26 -17.32 7.64
N ALA A 180 -6.29 -16.10 7.08
CA ALA A 180 -6.51 -15.90 5.65
C ALA A 180 -5.30 -16.32 4.81
N VAL A 181 -4.09 -15.90 5.20
CA VAL A 181 -2.85 -16.04 4.40
C VAL A 181 -2.35 -17.49 4.39
N VAL A 182 -2.37 -18.17 5.54
CA VAL A 182 -1.76 -19.49 5.73
C VAL A 182 -2.81 -20.60 5.69
N ASP A 183 -3.91 -20.40 6.43
CA ASP A 183 -4.91 -21.45 6.60
C ASP A 183 -6.01 -21.38 5.52
N GLY A 184 -6.05 -20.31 4.71
CA GLY A 184 -6.98 -20.12 3.60
C GLY A 184 -8.42 -19.82 4.03
N ASP A 185 -8.64 -19.46 5.30
CA ASP A 185 -9.95 -19.04 5.79
C ASP A 185 -10.23 -17.58 5.40
N VAL A 186 -10.68 -17.40 4.18
CA VAL A 186 -10.98 -16.06 3.62
C VAL A 186 -12.33 -15.50 4.10
N GLU A 187 -13.14 -16.28 4.78
CA GLU A 187 -14.42 -15.84 5.33
C GLU A 187 -14.30 -15.28 6.76
N ASN A 188 -13.47 -15.92 7.60
CA ASN A 188 -13.27 -15.48 8.99
C ASN A 188 -11.89 -14.87 9.23
N GLY A 189 -11.02 -14.87 8.22
CA GLY A 189 -9.71 -14.21 8.24
C GLY A 189 -9.75 -12.81 7.65
N SER A 190 -8.68 -12.03 7.86
CA SER A 190 -8.51 -10.71 7.28
C SER A 190 -7.80 -10.80 5.93
N VAL A 191 -8.51 -10.53 4.84
CA VAL A 191 -7.98 -10.51 3.48
C VAL A 191 -7.59 -9.08 3.13
N MET A 192 -6.41 -8.65 3.59
CA MET A 192 -5.91 -7.29 3.35
C MET A 192 -5.64 -7.06 1.87
N ALA A 193 -6.33 -6.09 1.28
CA ALA A 193 -6.13 -5.64 -0.10
C ALA A 193 -6.70 -4.23 -0.27
N GLY A 194 -6.06 -3.43 -1.11
CA GLY A 194 -6.46 -2.06 -1.42
C GLY A 194 -7.61 -1.99 -2.43
N GLN A 195 -8.05 -0.77 -2.71
CA GLN A 195 -9.17 -0.51 -3.62
C GLN A 195 -8.89 -0.99 -5.05
N VAL A 196 -7.63 -1.06 -5.46
CA VAL A 196 -7.21 -1.59 -6.76
C VAL A 196 -7.41 -3.09 -6.92
N ALA A 197 -7.85 -3.82 -5.90
CA ALA A 197 -8.19 -5.24 -6.03
C ALA A 197 -9.19 -5.48 -7.17
N GLY A 198 -10.12 -4.54 -7.40
CA GLY A 198 -11.05 -4.59 -8.54
C GLY A 198 -10.38 -4.59 -9.92
N LEU A 199 -9.12 -4.18 -10.04
CA LEU A 199 -8.34 -4.18 -11.28
C LEU A 199 -7.51 -5.47 -11.47
N VAL A 200 -7.31 -6.25 -10.42
CA VAL A 200 -6.50 -7.49 -10.46
C VAL A 200 -7.37 -8.64 -10.97
N LYS A 201 -7.10 -9.15 -12.16
CA LYS A 201 -7.97 -10.13 -12.83
C LYS A 201 -7.28 -11.43 -13.21
N GLU A 202 -5.97 -11.48 -13.10
CA GLU A 202 -5.15 -12.62 -13.50
C GLU A 202 -3.90 -12.75 -12.64
N VAL A 203 -3.37 -13.97 -12.58
CA VAL A 203 -2.07 -14.27 -11.98
C VAL A 203 -1.03 -14.19 -13.09
N LEU A 204 0.02 -13.40 -12.87
CA LEU A 204 1.14 -13.22 -13.79
C LEU A 204 2.46 -13.33 -13.05
N PRO A 205 3.57 -13.68 -13.73
CA PRO A 205 4.90 -13.50 -13.19
C PRO A 205 5.17 -12.04 -12.80
N VAL A 206 5.90 -11.81 -11.72
CA VAL A 206 6.26 -10.45 -11.29
C VAL A 206 6.97 -9.68 -12.41
N ALA A 207 7.89 -10.31 -13.14
CA ALA A 207 8.61 -9.69 -14.25
C ALA A 207 7.65 -9.15 -15.31
N GLN A 208 6.65 -9.96 -15.72
CA GLN A 208 5.65 -9.55 -16.71
C GLN A 208 4.84 -8.34 -16.25
N ILE A 209 4.45 -8.29 -14.97
CA ILE A 209 3.71 -7.15 -14.41
C ILE A 209 4.53 -5.87 -14.55
N PHE A 210 5.82 -5.89 -14.24
CA PHE A 210 6.67 -4.71 -14.35
C PHE A 210 6.93 -4.31 -15.81
N GLU A 211 7.17 -5.26 -16.70
CA GLU A 211 7.33 -5.02 -18.14
C GLU A 211 6.06 -4.35 -18.73
N ASP A 212 4.88 -4.92 -18.47
CA ASP A 212 3.60 -4.38 -18.94
C ASP A 212 3.32 -2.99 -18.36
N MET A 213 3.69 -2.75 -17.10
CA MET A 213 3.49 -1.46 -16.47
C MET A 213 4.37 -0.37 -17.11
N VAL A 214 5.65 -0.66 -17.34
CA VAL A 214 6.58 0.32 -17.93
C VAL A 214 6.18 0.62 -19.37
N ALA A 215 6.06 -0.41 -20.23
CA ALA A 215 5.69 -0.23 -21.62
C ALA A 215 4.31 0.42 -21.79
N GLY A 216 3.35 0.01 -20.95
CA GLY A 216 2.00 0.59 -20.97
C GLY A 216 1.97 2.04 -20.49
N ALA A 217 2.81 2.43 -19.52
CA ALA A 217 2.86 3.81 -19.04
C ALA A 217 3.34 4.78 -20.13
N GLU A 218 4.34 4.40 -20.92
CA GLU A 218 4.78 5.19 -22.07
C GLU A 218 3.62 5.42 -23.06
N THR A 219 2.85 4.36 -23.34
CA THR A 219 1.68 4.44 -24.23
C THR A 219 0.61 5.37 -23.65
N VAL A 220 0.33 5.29 -22.35
CA VAL A 220 -0.65 6.16 -21.66
C VAL A 220 -0.23 7.63 -21.74
N LEU A 221 1.04 7.93 -21.49
CA LEU A 221 1.57 9.31 -21.53
C LEU A 221 1.52 9.88 -22.96
N ALA A 222 1.92 9.10 -23.98
CA ALA A 222 1.83 9.51 -25.37
C ALA A 222 0.37 9.79 -25.80
N ALA A 223 -0.56 8.91 -25.41
CA ALA A 223 -1.99 9.10 -25.69
C ALA A 223 -2.60 10.30 -24.94
N ALA A 224 -2.08 10.63 -23.75
CA ALA A 224 -2.52 11.84 -23.04
C ALA A 224 -2.07 13.11 -23.75
N GLN A 225 -0.84 13.15 -24.27
CA GLN A 225 -0.30 14.30 -24.98
C GLN A 225 -1.16 14.66 -26.20
N THR A 226 -1.60 13.68 -26.99
CA THR A 226 -2.43 13.93 -28.19
C THR A 226 -3.80 14.56 -27.89
N LYS A 227 -4.26 14.51 -26.64
CA LYS A 227 -5.53 15.16 -26.23
C LYS A 227 -5.41 16.68 -26.06
N TRP A 228 -4.20 17.21 -26.03
CA TRP A 228 -3.93 18.65 -25.88
C TRP A 228 -3.56 19.32 -27.19
N ASP A 229 -3.33 18.52 -28.25
CA ASP A 229 -3.00 19.00 -29.61
C ASP A 229 -4.29 19.38 -30.38
N VAL A 230 -5.29 20.04 -29.71
CA VAL A 230 -6.57 20.48 -30.30
C VAL A 230 -6.55 21.96 -30.59
#